data_bdb4ae15574232729a93302adebcd4e7
#
_entry.id   bdb4ae15574232729a93302adebcd4e7
#
_cell.length_a   1.000
_cell.length_b   1.000
_cell.length_c   1.000
_cell.angle_alpha   90.00
_cell.angle_beta   90.00
_cell.angle_gamma   90.00
#
_symmetry.space_group_name_H-M   'P 1'
#
loop_
_entity.id
_entity.type
_entity.pdbx_description
1 polymer ?
#
loop_
_entity_poly.entity_id
_entity_poly.type
_entity_poly.pdbx_seq_one_letter_code
_entity_poly.pdbx_strand_id
1 'polypeptide(L)'
;MDFVRVPASLIHANRLNEKRVLIYCSLLLTTYGEKVCSVRELTSSCGFSLDRHESGAMRQVIQIISDLSDEWITTEWTDRQTFSYRIKPFRYYGIIHRTEYEAILDRQRNLKHARRRFNHSSILLVLAYVRSHMDSRTEQPHTYYATLKTISAETGLSVRCISSAISELENMKILRVEELPHFKDGNNQWHTAVRIFANYYTFSHGFKRPNKWKLEIERTINNIKSTANKSTGG
;
A
#
# COMPACT_ATOMS: atom_id res chain seq x y z
N MET A 1 -2.67 -16.79 -7.63
CA MET A 1 -1.58 -15.83 -7.32
C MET A 1 -1.77 -15.37 -5.88
N ASP A 2 -0.76 -15.54 -5.02
CA ASP A 2 -0.89 -15.28 -3.58
C ASP A 2 -0.48 -13.87 -3.16
N PHE A 3 0.03 -13.10 -4.10
CA PHE A 3 0.41 -11.71 -3.91
C PHE A 3 0.35 -10.92 -5.21
N VAL A 4 0.27 -9.59 -5.10
CA VAL A 4 0.41 -8.65 -6.21
C VAL A 4 1.65 -7.77 -5.99
N ARG A 5 2.34 -7.45 -7.09
CA ARG A 5 3.38 -6.44 -7.13
C ARG A 5 2.78 -5.15 -7.63
N VAL A 6 2.70 -4.14 -6.77
CA VAL A 6 2.18 -2.82 -7.10
C VAL A 6 3.34 -1.95 -7.59
N PRO A 7 3.34 -1.46 -8.85
CA PRO A 7 4.43 -0.65 -9.37
C PRO A 7 4.66 0.62 -8.53
N ALA A 8 5.91 0.95 -8.24
CA ALA A 8 6.24 2.15 -7.47
C ALA A 8 5.76 3.43 -8.19
N SER A 9 5.83 3.50 -9.50
CA SER A 9 5.30 4.62 -10.29
C SER A 9 3.78 4.81 -10.14
N LEU A 10 3.04 3.72 -9.86
CA LEU A 10 1.61 3.79 -9.57
C LEU A 10 1.32 4.34 -8.16
N ILE A 11 2.29 4.25 -7.25
CA ILE A 11 2.15 4.66 -5.85
C ILE A 11 2.40 6.17 -5.68
N HIS A 12 3.31 6.75 -6.48
CA HIS A 12 3.72 8.15 -6.36
C HIS A 12 2.69 9.16 -6.86
N ALA A 13 2.69 10.31 -6.22
CA ALA A 13 1.64 11.30 -6.17
C ALA A 13 1.01 11.70 -7.50
N ASN A 14 -0.16 11.18 -7.76
CA ASN A 14 -1.10 11.76 -8.69
C ASN A 14 -2.52 11.69 -8.08
N ARG A 15 -3.45 12.53 -8.52
CA ARG A 15 -4.84 12.46 -8.05
C ARG A 15 -5.42 11.07 -8.32
N LEU A 16 -6.12 10.48 -7.33
CA LEU A 16 -6.77 9.17 -7.39
C LEU A 16 -5.84 7.93 -7.29
N ASN A 17 -4.56 8.06 -6.94
CA ASN A 17 -3.66 6.91 -6.79
C ASN A 17 -4.21 5.81 -5.89
N GLU A 18 -4.88 6.18 -4.79
CA GLU A 18 -5.51 5.22 -3.88
C GLU A 18 -6.51 4.30 -4.59
N LYS A 19 -7.35 4.85 -5.48
CA LYS A 19 -8.34 4.08 -6.23
C LYS A 19 -7.68 3.27 -7.36
N ARG A 20 -6.64 3.80 -7.98
CA ARG A 20 -5.85 3.08 -8.99
C ARG A 20 -5.16 1.86 -8.38
N VAL A 21 -4.52 2.02 -7.22
CA VAL A 21 -3.90 0.90 -6.48
C VAL A 21 -4.95 -0.14 -6.09
N LEU A 22 -6.12 0.29 -5.57
CA LEU A 22 -7.20 -0.62 -5.23
C LEU A 22 -7.66 -1.44 -6.45
N ILE A 23 -7.96 -0.78 -7.58
CA ILE A 23 -8.45 -1.44 -8.80
C ILE A 23 -7.37 -2.34 -9.37
N TYR A 24 -6.11 -1.90 -9.37
CA TYR A 24 -4.98 -2.72 -9.81
C TYR A 24 -4.83 -3.99 -8.95
N CYS A 25 -4.90 -3.88 -7.63
CA CYS A 25 -4.85 -5.04 -6.74
C CYS A 25 -6.05 -5.97 -6.94
N SER A 26 -7.26 -5.41 -7.05
CA SER A 26 -8.48 -6.18 -7.30
C SER A 26 -8.39 -6.96 -8.60
N LEU A 27 -7.96 -6.30 -9.67
CA LEU A 27 -7.80 -6.91 -10.98
C LEU A 27 -6.89 -8.14 -10.91
N LEU A 28 -5.73 -8.03 -10.25
CA LEU A 28 -4.75 -9.11 -10.19
C LEU A 28 -5.06 -10.21 -9.18
N LEU A 29 -5.74 -9.89 -8.08
CA LEU A 29 -6.01 -10.84 -7.01
C LEU A 29 -7.35 -11.57 -7.20
N THR A 30 -8.34 -10.96 -7.84
CA THR A 30 -9.68 -11.55 -7.97
C THR A 30 -9.88 -12.35 -9.24
N THR A 31 -9.22 -12.01 -10.34
CA THR A 31 -9.37 -12.72 -11.61
C THR A 31 -8.64 -14.06 -11.70
N TYR A 32 -8.00 -14.53 -10.64
CA TYR A 32 -7.31 -15.84 -10.54
C TYR A 32 -6.39 -16.20 -11.71
N GLY A 33 -5.88 -15.17 -12.43
CA GLY A 33 -5.08 -15.37 -13.63
C GLY A 33 -5.90 -15.54 -14.92
N GLU A 34 -7.23 -15.48 -14.84
CA GLU A 34 -8.08 -15.31 -16.00
C GLU A 34 -7.78 -13.95 -16.64
N LYS A 35 -7.54 -13.97 -17.94
CA LYS A 35 -7.19 -12.75 -18.69
C LYS A 35 -8.42 -11.92 -19.05
N VAL A 36 -9.62 -12.41 -18.77
CA VAL A 36 -10.90 -11.76 -19.07
C VAL A 36 -11.55 -11.32 -17.76
N CYS A 37 -11.98 -10.08 -17.70
CA CYS A 37 -12.55 -9.45 -16.53
C CYS A 37 -13.82 -8.67 -16.89
N SER A 38 -14.87 -8.85 -16.07
CA SER A 38 -16.08 -8.03 -16.13
C SER A 38 -15.90 -6.77 -15.27
N VAL A 39 -16.21 -5.60 -15.82
CA VAL A 39 -16.20 -4.33 -15.07
C VAL A 39 -17.12 -4.39 -13.86
N ARG A 40 -18.29 -5.05 -13.98
CA ARG A 40 -19.23 -5.20 -12.88
C ARG A 40 -18.65 -6.01 -11.72
N GLU A 41 -18.04 -7.16 -12.04
CA GLU A 41 -17.39 -8.01 -11.02
C GLU A 41 -16.21 -7.30 -10.36
N LEU A 42 -15.38 -6.62 -11.14
CA LEU A 42 -14.28 -5.82 -10.64
C LEU A 42 -14.77 -4.68 -9.72
N THR A 43 -15.85 -3.99 -10.10
CA THR A 43 -16.46 -2.93 -9.27
C THR A 43 -16.92 -3.48 -7.93
N SER A 44 -17.58 -4.65 -7.95
CA SER A 44 -18.02 -5.33 -6.72
C SER A 44 -16.85 -5.79 -5.86
N SER A 45 -15.82 -6.37 -6.47
CA SER A 45 -14.63 -6.85 -5.77
C SER A 45 -13.84 -5.74 -5.09
N CYS A 46 -13.86 -4.53 -5.65
CA CYS A 46 -13.31 -3.33 -5.03
C CYS A 46 -14.12 -2.81 -3.83
N GLY A 47 -15.27 -3.41 -3.52
CA GLY A 47 -16.16 -2.96 -2.45
C GLY A 47 -16.97 -1.72 -2.78
N PHE A 48 -17.06 -1.32 -4.05
CA PHE A 48 -17.98 -0.25 -4.48
C PHE A 48 -19.42 -0.75 -4.47
N SER A 49 -20.36 0.11 -4.02
CA SER A 49 -21.77 -0.22 -4.06
C SER A 49 -22.28 -0.20 -5.50
N LEU A 50 -22.97 -1.26 -5.88
CA LEU A 50 -23.65 -1.39 -7.17
C LEU A 50 -25.15 -1.00 -7.11
N ASP A 51 -25.62 -0.50 -5.97
CA ASP A 51 -27.03 -0.16 -5.79
C ASP A 51 -27.45 1.06 -6.66
N ARG A 52 -27.98 2.12 -6.06
CA ARG A 52 -28.57 3.28 -6.78
C ARG A 52 -27.64 4.04 -7.72
N HIS A 53 -26.32 3.82 -7.64
CA HIS A 53 -25.29 4.52 -8.42
C HIS A 53 -24.40 3.57 -9.23
N GLU A 54 -24.87 2.37 -9.58
CA GLU A 54 -24.11 1.36 -10.32
C GLU A 54 -23.41 1.94 -11.56
N SER A 55 -24.13 2.69 -12.38
CA SER A 55 -23.60 3.30 -13.60
C SER A 55 -22.47 4.31 -13.31
N GLY A 56 -22.51 5.01 -12.20
CA GLY A 56 -21.48 5.95 -11.77
C GLY A 56 -20.20 5.24 -11.29
N ALA A 57 -20.36 4.22 -10.44
CA ALA A 57 -19.24 3.40 -9.96
C ALA A 57 -18.54 2.68 -11.13
N MET A 58 -19.29 2.05 -12.02
CA MET A 58 -18.72 1.37 -13.19
C MET A 58 -18.01 2.33 -14.13
N ARG A 59 -18.57 3.52 -14.42
CA ARG A 59 -17.87 4.54 -15.23
C ARG A 59 -16.56 4.96 -14.61
N GLN A 60 -16.51 5.13 -13.28
CA GLN A 60 -15.26 5.47 -12.58
C GLN A 60 -14.24 4.33 -12.70
N VAL A 61 -14.66 3.07 -12.58
CA VAL A 61 -13.78 1.90 -12.76
C VAL A 61 -13.26 1.84 -14.20
N ILE A 62 -14.11 2.03 -15.21
CA ILE A 62 -13.71 2.08 -16.64
C ILE A 62 -12.68 3.17 -16.86
N GLN A 63 -12.91 4.38 -16.34
CA GLN A 63 -11.95 5.48 -16.46
C GLN A 63 -10.60 5.13 -15.85
N ILE A 64 -10.61 4.53 -14.65
CA ILE A 64 -9.35 4.14 -13.99
C ILE A 64 -8.66 3.00 -14.74
N ILE A 65 -9.40 2.04 -15.33
CA ILE A 65 -8.81 0.99 -16.18
C ILE A 65 -8.15 1.65 -17.42
N SER A 66 -8.80 2.62 -18.04
CA SER A 66 -8.21 3.39 -19.14
C SER A 66 -6.91 4.06 -18.71
N ASP A 67 -6.91 4.75 -17.56
CA ASP A 67 -5.71 5.38 -17.00
C ASP A 67 -4.59 4.35 -16.70
N LEU A 68 -4.95 3.16 -16.19
CA LEU A 68 -3.97 2.09 -15.95
C LEU A 68 -3.41 1.51 -17.25
N SER A 69 -4.19 1.52 -18.34
CA SER A 69 -3.80 0.95 -19.62
C SER A 69 -2.67 1.73 -20.30
N ASP A 70 -2.52 3.00 -19.98
CA ASP A 70 -1.48 3.85 -20.56
C ASP A 70 -0.08 3.44 -20.10
N GLU A 71 0.07 3.02 -18.84
CA GLU A 71 1.40 2.83 -18.23
C GLU A 71 1.65 1.43 -17.65
N TRP A 72 0.67 0.80 -16.99
CA TRP A 72 0.90 -0.41 -16.17
C TRP A 72 0.29 -1.70 -16.69
N ILE A 73 -0.77 -1.61 -17.50
CA ILE A 73 -1.41 -2.76 -18.14
C ILE A 73 -1.64 -2.49 -19.60
N THR A 74 -1.89 -3.53 -20.39
CA THR A 74 -2.50 -3.42 -21.71
C THR A 74 -3.90 -4.00 -21.61
N THR A 75 -4.90 -3.40 -22.23
CA THR A 75 -6.28 -3.89 -22.23
C THR A 75 -6.80 -4.08 -23.64
N GLU A 76 -7.57 -5.14 -23.84
CA GLU A 76 -8.31 -5.41 -25.08
C GLU A 76 -9.78 -5.60 -24.72
N TRP A 77 -10.64 -4.70 -25.17
CA TRP A 77 -12.07 -4.71 -24.85
C TRP A 77 -12.83 -5.62 -25.83
N THR A 78 -13.56 -6.59 -25.28
CA THR A 78 -14.46 -7.45 -26.06
C THR A 78 -15.81 -6.76 -26.26
N ASP A 79 -16.27 -6.04 -25.26
CA ASP A 79 -17.47 -5.22 -25.27
C ASP A 79 -17.35 -4.03 -24.29
N ARG A 80 -18.44 -3.30 -24.01
CA ARG A 80 -18.44 -2.12 -23.12
C ARG A 80 -18.17 -2.45 -21.65
N GLN A 81 -18.22 -3.72 -21.26
CA GLN A 81 -18.14 -4.16 -19.85
C GLN A 81 -17.16 -5.30 -19.62
N THR A 82 -16.59 -5.86 -20.69
CA THR A 82 -15.70 -7.03 -20.61
C THR A 82 -14.41 -6.72 -21.35
N PHE A 83 -13.29 -7.00 -20.73
CA PHE A 83 -11.96 -6.78 -21.29
C PHE A 83 -10.98 -7.86 -20.85
N SER A 84 -9.97 -8.08 -21.67
CA SER A 84 -8.76 -8.82 -21.29
C SER A 84 -7.63 -7.85 -20.95
N TYR A 85 -6.65 -8.31 -20.17
CA TYR A 85 -5.52 -7.47 -19.81
C TYR A 85 -4.21 -8.24 -19.72
N ARG A 86 -3.09 -7.51 -19.86
CA ARG A 86 -1.72 -8.00 -19.62
C ARG A 86 -0.97 -6.97 -18.80
N ILE A 87 -0.14 -7.42 -17.85
CA ILE A 87 0.70 -6.56 -17.02
C ILE A 87 1.93 -6.13 -17.84
N LYS A 88 2.22 -4.84 -17.86
CA LYS A 88 3.47 -4.32 -18.40
C LYS A 88 4.63 -4.54 -17.42
N PRO A 89 5.87 -4.75 -17.91
CA PRO A 89 7.02 -4.96 -17.04
C PRO A 89 7.37 -3.70 -16.25
N PHE A 90 7.76 -3.86 -14.99
CA PHE A 90 8.25 -2.80 -14.11
C PHE A 90 9.33 -3.33 -13.16
N ARG A 91 10.17 -2.43 -12.61
CA ARG A 91 11.36 -2.81 -11.79
C ARG A 91 11.11 -2.67 -10.29
N TYR A 92 10.49 -1.57 -9.86
CA TYR A 92 10.28 -1.24 -8.44
C TYR A 92 8.82 -1.43 -8.06
N TYR A 93 8.55 -2.06 -6.91
CA TYR A 93 7.19 -2.41 -6.50
C TYR A 93 7.06 -2.63 -5.00
N GLY A 94 5.87 -2.38 -4.46
CA GLY A 94 5.44 -2.89 -3.17
C GLY A 94 4.69 -4.21 -3.32
N ILE A 95 4.80 -5.11 -2.35
CA ILE A 95 4.10 -6.41 -2.35
C ILE A 95 2.89 -6.32 -1.44
N ILE A 96 1.71 -6.74 -1.94
CA ILE A 96 0.50 -6.94 -1.15
C ILE A 96 0.10 -8.41 -1.29
N HIS A 97 -0.02 -9.12 -0.15
CA HIS A 97 -0.46 -10.51 -0.16
C HIS A 97 -1.98 -10.59 -0.24
N ARG A 98 -2.51 -11.64 -0.88
CA ARG A 98 -3.94 -11.90 -1.01
C ARG A 98 -4.65 -11.86 0.34
N THR A 99 -4.11 -12.54 1.34
CA THR A 99 -4.70 -12.60 2.69
C THR A 99 -4.79 -11.23 3.35
N GLU A 100 -3.88 -10.32 3.07
CA GLU A 100 -3.90 -8.94 3.58
C GLU A 100 -4.92 -8.09 2.84
N TYR A 101 -4.97 -8.22 1.52
CA TYR A 101 -5.97 -7.56 0.69
C TYR A 101 -7.39 -7.96 1.13
N GLU A 102 -7.65 -9.27 1.28
CA GLU A 102 -8.93 -9.80 1.73
C GLU A 102 -9.28 -9.29 3.14
N ALA A 103 -8.33 -9.32 4.08
CA ALA A 103 -8.53 -8.79 5.43
C ALA A 103 -8.91 -7.29 5.44
N ILE A 104 -8.28 -6.49 4.58
CA ILE A 104 -8.59 -5.05 4.44
C ILE A 104 -10.00 -4.85 3.89
N LEU A 105 -10.41 -5.62 2.89
CA LEU A 105 -11.77 -5.53 2.33
C LEU A 105 -12.84 -6.02 3.31
N ASP A 106 -12.59 -7.12 4.00
CA ASP A 106 -13.53 -7.65 5.00
C ASP A 106 -13.68 -6.69 6.18
N ARG A 107 -12.61 -6.05 6.61
CA ARG A 107 -12.67 -4.99 7.62
C ARG A 107 -13.59 -3.86 7.18
N GLN A 108 -13.51 -3.44 5.92
CA GLN A 108 -14.43 -2.43 5.37
C GLN A 108 -15.88 -2.90 5.39
N ARG A 109 -16.15 -4.13 4.95
CA ARG A 109 -17.52 -4.70 4.93
C ARG A 109 -18.13 -4.71 6.32
N ASN A 110 -17.35 -5.12 7.32
CA ASN A 110 -17.78 -5.20 8.72
C ASN A 110 -18.00 -3.82 9.36
N LEU A 111 -17.32 -2.77 8.87
CA LEU A 111 -17.41 -1.40 9.40
C LEU A 111 -18.43 -0.52 8.64
N LYS A 112 -19.15 -1.04 7.65
CA LYS A 112 -20.18 -0.27 6.89
C LYS A 112 -21.19 0.44 7.78
N HIS A 113 -21.50 -0.11 8.96
CA HIS A 113 -22.42 0.44 9.95
C HIS A 113 -21.74 1.28 11.04
N ALA A 114 -20.41 1.36 11.05
CA ALA A 114 -19.69 2.16 12.03
C ALA A 114 -19.67 3.62 11.60
N ARG A 115 -19.79 4.55 12.57
CA ARG A 115 -19.67 6.00 12.32
C ARG A 115 -18.31 6.44 11.73
N ARG A 116 -17.29 5.59 11.80
CA ARG A 116 -15.94 5.84 11.27
C ARG A 116 -15.86 5.35 9.83
N ARG A 117 -15.61 6.26 8.90
CA ARG A 117 -15.32 5.90 7.51
C ARG A 117 -13.97 5.18 7.43
N PHE A 118 -14.01 3.89 7.13
CA PHE A 118 -12.84 3.10 6.80
C PHE A 118 -12.50 3.28 5.32
N ASN A 119 -11.32 3.80 5.03
CA ASN A 119 -10.90 4.00 3.64
C ASN A 119 -9.87 2.91 3.24
N HIS A 120 -10.36 1.79 2.74
CA HIS A 120 -9.54 0.64 2.35
C HIS A 120 -8.56 0.97 1.22
N SER A 121 -8.92 1.87 0.29
CA SER A 121 -8.03 2.25 -0.81
C SER A 121 -6.81 3.03 -0.31
N SER A 122 -6.99 3.94 0.65
CA SER A 122 -5.86 4.64 1.30
C SER A 122 -4.98 3.69 2.10
N ILE A 123 -5.56 2.68 2.75
CA ILE A 123 -4.80 1.66 3.50
C ILE A 123 -3.94 0.84 2.55
N LEU A 124 -4.48 0.41 1.41
CA LEU A 124 -3.73 -0.32 0.39
C LEU A 124 -2.61 0.53 -0.21
N LEU A 125 -2.87 1.81 -0.49
CA LEU A 125 -1.86 2.72 -0.99
C LEU A 125 -0.71 2.91 0.01
N VAL A 126 -1.01 3.15 1.29
CA VAL A 126 0.01 3.29 2.35
C VAL A 126 0.80 2.00 2.52
N LEU A 127 0.15 0.84 2.49
CA LEU A 127 0.83 -0.46 2.56
C LEU A 127 1.77 -0.68 1.38
N ALA A 128 1.28 -0.43 0.16
CA ALA A 128 2.10 -0.55 -1.06
C ALA A 128 3.30 0.42 -1.03
N TYR A 129 3.07 1.66 -0.61
CA TYR A 129 4.12 2.67 -0.47
C TYR A 129 5.20 2.23 0.51
N VAL A 130 4.83 1.88 1.73
CA VAL A 130 5.79 1.44 2.76
C VAL A 130 6.61 0.25 2.26
N ARG A 131 5.96 -0.73 1.63
CA ARG A 131 6.64 -1.93 1.12
C ARG A 131 7.48 -1.70 -0.12
N SER A 132 7.18 -0.69 -0.94
CA SER A 132 8.04 -0.34 -2.07
C SER A 132 9.40 0.22 -1.63
N HIS A 133 9.49 0.72 -0.39
CA HIS A 133 10.70 1.25 0.22
C HIS A 133 11.40 0.23 1.15
N MET A 134 10.74 -0.86 1.49
CA MET A 134 11.37 -1.97 2.22
C MET A 134 12.20 -2.79 1.23
N ASP A 135 13.52 -2.74 1.34
CA ASP A 135 14.38 -3.51 0.45
C ASP A 135 14.22 -5.02 0.69
N SER A 136 13.63 -5.71 -0.28
CA SER A 136 13.42 -7.15 -0.24
C SER A 136 14.65 -7.96 -0.73
N ARG A 137 15.71 -7.30 -1.20
CA ARG A 137 16.85 -7.92 -1.89
C ARG A 137 18.10 -8.02 -1.06
N THR A 138 18.15 -7.38 0.10
CA THR A 138 19.33 -7.38 0.97
C THR A 138 19.08 -8.26 2.19
N GLU A 139 20.15 -8.82 2.76
CA GLU A 139 20.17 -9.46 4.09
C GLU A 139 19.86 -8.46 5.22
N GLN A 140 19.67 -7.20 4.88
CA GLN A 140 19.33 -6.10 5.79
C GLN A 140 17.88 -6.19 6.26
N PRO A 141 17.58 -5.67 7.45
CA PRO A 141 16.21 -5.71 8.00
C PRO A 141 15.23 -5.03 7.05
N HIS A 142 14.11 -5.71 6.81
CA HIS A 142 13.00 -5.22 5.99
C HIS A 142 12.23 -4.14 6.74
N THR A 143 12.90 -3.01 7.00
CA THR A 143 12.32 -1.84 7.64
C THR A 143 12.41 -0.63 6.72
N TYR A 144 11.45 0.26 6.87
CA TYR A 144 11.45 1.57 6.24
C TYR A 144 11.17 2.62 7.32
N TYR A 145 11.73 3.82 7.17
CA TYR A 145 11.42 4.93 8.08
C TYR A 145 11.13 6.22 7.33
N ALA A 146 10.11 6.94 7.76
CA ALA A 146 9.72 8.22 7.17
C ALA A 146 8.94 9.08 8.17
N THR A 147 8.86 10.38 7.87
CA THR A 147 7.89 11.26 8.51
C THR A 147 6.52 11.09 7.84
N LEU A 148 5.43 11.39 8.56
CA LEU A 148 4.10 11.41 7.96
C LEU A 148 4.00 12.45 6.83
N LYS A 149 4.77 13.55 6.91
CA LYS A 149 4.84 14.58 5.86
C LYS A 149 5.49 14.03 4.58
N THR A 150 6.56 13.23 4.70
CA THR A 150 7.20 12.56 3.56
C THR A 150 6.20 11.65 2.85
N ILE A 151 5.53 10.78 3.60
CA ILE A 151 4.52 9.87 3.03
C ILE A 151 3.38 10.69 2.37
N SER A 152 2.96 11.79 2.99
CA SER A 152 1.92 12.67 2.44
C SER A 152 2.34 13.31 1.11
N ALA A 153 3.57 13.80 1.03
CA ALA A 153 4.10 14.43 -0.18
C ALA A 153 4.19 13.43 -1.35
N GLU A 154 4.58 12.19 -1.06
CA GLU A 154 4.78 11.18 -2.10
C GLU A 154 3.52 10.41 -2.50
N THR A 155 2.54 10.26 -1.60
CA THR A 155 1.28 9.55 -1.89
C THR A 155 0.12 10.46 -2.26
N GLY A 156 0.23 11.76 -1.99
CA GLY A 156 -0.87 12.72 -2.15
C GLY A 156 -1.98 12.61 -1.09
N LEU A 157 -1.84 11.70 -0.12
CA LEU A 157 -2.80 11.55 0.97
C LEU A 157 -2.56 12.61 2.06
N SER A 158 -3.62 13.06 2.73
CA SER A 158 -3.46 13.91 3.91
C SER A 158 -2.78 13.17 5.06
N VAL A 159 -2.01 13.88 5.89
CA VAL A 159 -1.37 13.32 7.10
C VAL A 159 -2.36 12.59 8.00
N ARG A 160 -3.58 13.11 8.13
CA ARG A 160 -4.65 12.47 8.91
C ARG A 160 -5.08 11.13 8.31
N CYS A 161 -5.19 11.07 6.99
CA CYS A 161 -5.56 9.84 6.29
C CYS A 161 -4.47 8.78 6.46
N ILE A 162 -3.20 9.17 6.32
CA ILE A 162 -2.04 8.29 6.52
C ILE A 162 -1.99 7.76 7.95
N SER A 163 -2.14 8.63 8.95
CA SER A 163 -2.15 8.21 10.36
C SER A 163 -3.27 7.20 10.65
N SER A 164 -4.47 7.43 10.08
CA SER A 164 -5.56 6.48 10.22
C SER A 164 -5.28 5.15 9.53
N ALA A 165 -4.70 5.18 8.32
CA ALA A 165 -4.33 3.96 7.59
C ALA A 165 -3.26 3.15 8.33
N ILE A 166 -2.24 3.81 8.88
CA ILE A 166 -1.19 3.18 9.69
C ILE A 166 -1.81 2.49 10.92
N SER A 167 -2.66 3.18 11.67
CA SER A 167 -3.33 2.59 12.84
C SER A 167 -4.14 1.35 12.49
N GLU A 168 -4.83 1.35 11.35
CA GLU A 168 -5.57 0.16 10.90
C GLU A 168 -4.65 -0.98 10.48
N LEU A 169 -3.53 -0.70 9.80
CA LEU A 169 -2.53 -1.72 9.43
C LEU A 169 -1.88 -2.36 10.67
N GLU A 170 -1.67 -1.60 11.75
CA GLU A 170 -1.21 -2.13 13.04
C GLU A 170 -2.29 -2.98 13.73
N ASN A 171 -3.53 -2.49 13.78
CA ASN A 171 -4.66 -3.22 14.37
C ASN A 171 -4.90 -4.57 13.68
N MET A 172 -4.71 -4.62 12.36
CA MET A 172 -4.80 -5.85 11.57
C MET A 172 -3.53 -6.71 11.64
N LYS A 173 -2.49 -6.29 12.37
CA LYS A 173 -1.20 -6.97 12.44
C LYS A 173 -0.56 -7.23 11.07
N ILE A 174 -0.67 -6.27 10.17
CA ILE A 174 -0.02 -6.29 8.85
C ILE A 174 1.35 -5.63 8.96
N LEU A 175 1.41 -4.43 9.56
CA LEU A 175 2.64 -3.72 9.85
C LEU A 175 2.81 -3.54 11.36
N ARG A 176 4.06 -3.52 11.80
CA ARG A 176 4.47 -2.98 13.10
C ARG A 176 5.04 -1.58 12.86
N VAL A 177 4.63 -0.63 13.68
CA VAL A 177 5.10 0.75 13.59
C VAL A 177 5.62 1.21 14.94
N GLU A 178 6.84 1.72 14.96
CA GLU A 178 7.42 2.36 16.13
C GLU A 178 7.67 3.83 15.83
N GLU A 179 7.44 4.68 16.80
CA GLU A 179 7.77 6.09 16.70
C GLU A 179 9.13 6.35 17.33
N LEU A 180 10.08 6.86 16.55
CA LEU A 180 11.22 7.55 17.08
C LEU A 180 10.82 9.02 17.26
N PRO A 181 10.60 9.48 18.50
CA PRO A 181 10.16 10.86 18.77
C PRO A 181 11.22 11.87 18.35
N HIS A 182 10.91 13.15 18.46
CA HIS A 182 11.93 14.20 18.30
C HIS A 182 13.11 13.90 19.23
N PHE A 183 14.31 13.97 18.69
CA PHE A 183 15.54 13.77 19.47
C PHE A 183 16.60 14.80 19.06
N LYS A 184 17.56 15.01 19.95
CA LYS A 184 18.75 15.79 19.67
C LYS A 184 19.90 14.87 19.31
N ASP A 185 20.68 15.25 18.33
CA ASP A 185 21.94 14.58 17.99
C ASP A 185 23.10 15.01 18.92
N GLY A 186 24.29 14.48 18.67
CA GLY A 186 25.49 14.82 19.44
C GLY A 186 25.91 16.29 19.37
N ASN A 187 25.41 17.06 18.38
CA ASN A 187 25.64 18.49 18.21
C ASN A 187 24.46 19.35 18.67
N ASN A 188 23.57 18.75 19.47
CA ASN A 188 22.40 19.43 20.06
C ASN A 188 21.36 19.91 19.03
N GLN A 189 21.38 19.39 17.78
CA GLN A 189 20.38 19.70 16.76
C GLN A 189 19.13 18.81 16.91
N TRP A 190 17.96 19.39 16.76
CA TRP A 190 16.69 18.70 16.81
C TRP A 190 16.37 17.97 15.50
N HIS A 191 16.07 16.69 15.59
CA HIS A 191 15.55 15.87 14.51
C HIS A 191 14.05 15.63 14.66
N THR A 192 13.35 15.67 13.53
CA THR A 192 11.90 15.47 13.49
C THR A 192 11.55 14.02 13.81
N ALA A 193 10.42 13.81 14.50
CA ALA A 193 9.89 12.47 14.74
C ALA A 193 9.66 11.70 13.44
N VAL A 194 10.11 10.46 13.41
CA VAL A 194 9.91 9.54 12.29
C VAL A 194 9.12 8.32 12.72
N ARG A 195 8.43 7.71 11.77
CA ARG A 195 7.81 6.39 11.93
C ARG A 195 8.73 5.34 11.30
N ILE A 196 8.95 4.26 12.03
CA ILE A 196 9.73 3.10 11.58
C ILE A 196 8.75 1.98 11.36
N PHE A 197 8.72 1.45 10.14
CA PHE A 197 7.81 0.42 9.69
C PHE A 197 8.54 -0.90 9.57
N ALA A 198 7.91 -1.98 10.00
CA ALA A 198 8.37 -3.35 9.77
C ALA A 198 7.18 -4.25 9.44
N ASN A 199 7.39 -5.30 8.65
CA ASN A 199 6.37 -6.30 8.41
C ASN A 199 6.11 -7.11 9.69
N TYR A 200 4.84 -7.30 10.03
CA TYR A 200 4.47 -8.13 11.19
C TYR A 200 4.79 -9.61 10.95
N TYR A 201 4.65 -10.05 9.70
CA TYR A 201 4.91 -11.42 9.27
C TYR A 201 5.82 -11.43 8.04
N THR A 202 6.63 -12.47 7.92
CA THR A 202 7.28 -12.86 6.67
C THR A 202 6.46 -13.94 5.98
N PHE A 203 6.41 -13.88 4.66
CA PHE A 203 5.77 -14.90 3.84
C PHE A 203 6.87 -15.66 3.10
N SER A 204 7.08 -16.92 3.46
CA SER A 204 8.02 -17.82 2.80
C SER A 204 7.25 -19.05 2.31
N HIS A 205 7.33 -19.34 1.01
CA HIS A 205 6.65 -20.50 0.39
C HIS A 205 5.16 -20.61 0.75
N GLY A 206 4.46 -19.47 0.80
CA GLY A 206 3.03 -19.42 1.16
C GLY A 206 2.72 -19.50 2.66
N PHE A 207 3.72 -19.67 3.52
CA PHE A 207 3.52 -19.72 4.96
C PHE A 207 3.74 -18.38 5.63
N LYS A 208 2.78 -17.97 6.46
CA LYS A 208 2.83 -16.77 7.30
C LYS A 208 3.60 -17.07 8.59
N ARG A 209 4.75 -16.45 8.80
CA ARG A 209 5.58 -16.62 10.02
C ARG A 209 5.78 -15.28 10.71
N PRO A 210 5.79 -15.23 12.07
CA PRO A 210 6.14 -14.02 12.80
C PRO A 210 7.53 -13.53 12.38
N ASN A 211 7.66 -12.22 12.13
CA ASN A 211 8.94 -11.61 11.80
C ASN A 211 9.70 -11.18 13.08
N LYS A 212 11.02 -11.15 13.03
CA LYS A 212 11.88 -10.65 14.13
C LYS A 212 11.96 -9.11 14.13
N TRP A 213 10.82 -8.45 13.94
CA TRP A 213 10.70 -7.01 13.75
C TRP A 213 11.31 -6.17 14.88
N LYS A 214 11.34 -6.67 16.14
CA LYS A 214 11.95 -5.93 17.27
C LYS A 214 13.42 -5.62 17.03
N LEU A 215 14.21 -6.64 16.69
CA LEU A 215 15.65 -6.47 16.40
C LEU A 215 15.88 -5.57 15.18
N GLU A 216 15.01 -5.67 14.17
CA GLU A 216 15.08 -4.85 12.97
C GLU A 216 14.82 -3.38 13.30
N ILE A 217 13.80 -3.09 14.09
CA ILE A 217 13.48 -1.72 14.53
C ILE A 217 14.59 -1.15 15.40
N GLU A 218 15.10 -1.89 16.38
CA GLU A 218 16.19 -1.44 17.24
C GLU A 218 17.44 -1.08 16.44
N ARG A 219 17.84 -1.91 15.47
CA ARG A 219 18.95 -1.63 14.56
C ARG A 219 18.70 -0.36 13.74
N THR A 220 17.49 -0.19 13.23
CA THR A 220 17.11 1.00 12.46
C THR A 220 17.19 2.26 13.31
N ILE A 221 16.69 2.24 14.54
CA ILE A 221 16.81 3.36 15.50
C ILE A 221 18.26 3.74 15.72
N ASN A 222 19.12 2.75 15.98
CA ASN A 222 20.55 2.97 16.20
C ASN A 222 21.23 3.56 14.96
N ASN A 223 20.88 3.07 13.76
CA ASN A 223 21.40 3.61 12.51
C ASN A 223 20.97 5.07 12.29
N ILE A 224 19.69 5.41 12.49
CA ILE A 224 19.21 6.79 12.36
C ILE A 224 19.96 7.73 13.29
N LYS A 225 20.12 7.37 14.56
CA LYS A 225 20.86 8.17 15.55
C LYS A 225 22.32 8.31 15.20
N SER A 226 22.97 7.24 14.75
CA SER A 226 24.39 7.27 14.37
C SER A 226 24.65 8.11 13.11
N THR A 227 23.75 8.06 12.14
CA THR A 227 23.84 8.85 10.91
C THR A 227 23.63 10.35 11.22
N ALA A 228 22.67 10.68 12.08
CA ALA A 228 22.45 12.03 12.54
C ALA A 228 23.70 12.63 13.21
N ASN A 229 24.41 11.84 14.02
CA ASN A 229 25.65 12.28 14.67
C ASN A 229 26.83 12.48 13.70
N LYS A 230 26.86 11.78 12.56
CA LYS A 230 27.94 11.88 11.56
C LYS A 230 27.75 13.02 10.57
N SER A 231 26.53 13.39 10.23
CA SER A 231 26.23 14.41 9.21
C SER A 231 26.63 15.83 9.61
N THR A 232 27.12 16.05 10.82
CA THR A 232 27.47 17.35 11.41
C THR A 232 28.96 17.50 11.69
N GLY A 233 29.79 16.55 11.29
CA GLY A 233 31.26 16.57 11.50
C GLY A 233 32.08 16.77 10.22
N GLY A 234 31.49 17.34 9.15
CA GLY A 234 32.16 17.66 7.88
C GLY A 234 32.21 19.15 7.59
#